data_1b6d5e7689df308831a93b41470f6c18
#
_entry.id   1b6d5e7689df308831a93b41470f6c18
#
_cell.length_a   1.000
_cell.length_b   1.000
_cell.length_c   1.000
_cell.angle_alpha   90.00
_cell.angle_beta   90.00
_cell.angle_gamma   90.00
#
_symmetry.space_group_name_H-M   'P 1'
#
loop_
_entity.id
_entity.type
_entity.pdbx_description
1 polymer ?
#
loop_
_entity_poly.entity_id
_entity_poly.type
_entity_poly.pdbx_seq_one_letter_code
_entity_poly.pdbx_strand_id
1 'polypeptide(L)'
;MIVIGVDPHKSTHTATAVDPATNSDVGSLRIEASLAEYRRLIVWAKAWPERTWAIENADGLGHHLALWLLALGEVVLDIPTTATARVRELSRGGRRKNDRIDAAAAASVAALQGDARQVHPETTSDSLALLDERRVNLSHSRTRTVNQLHALFRELMAGGAPTSLTSTSATAALRGFRPRTGPDRVRVELAKELIADIRRFDEQLKANAAKIAVLLDEHGTRLREIDGVGPVLAARLLGRTGSPSRFVSAAAYANYTGTAPVQIASADSCQHRLSRYGDRQLNSAIYTIAMIQIRMPASAGRVYYDKKIAEGKSPRYATRALKRHLASHLWRIMIADENRAARTPSEVVADAS
;
A
#
# COMPACT_ATOMS: atom_id res chain seq x y z
N MET A 1 11.20 -12.02 -29.63
CA MET A 1 11.35 -11.58 -28.23
C MET A 1 10.90 -12.72 -27.32
N ILE A 2 11.72 -13.14 -26.37
CA ILE A 2 11.40 -14.23 -25.40
C ILE A 2 10.88 -13.62 -24.11
N VAL A 3 9.96 -14.31 -23.43
CA VAL A 3 9.52 -13.93 -22.09
C VAL A 3 10.10 -14.91 -21.08
N ILE A 4 10.86 -14.40 -20.11
CA ILE A 4 11.44 -15.19 -19.03
C ILE A 4 10.55 -15.03 -17.81
N GLY A 5 9.73 -16.05 -17.53
CA GLY A 5 8.94 -16.12 -16.32
C GLY A 5 9.79 -16.53 -15.12
N VAL A 6 9.51 -15.94 -13.96
CA VAL A 6 10.21 -16.29 -12.71
C VAL A 6 9.19 -16.59 -11.62
N ASP A 7 9.36 -17.73 -10.98
CA ASP A 7 8.68 -18.13 -9.75
C ASP A 7 9.65 -17.94 -8.57
N PRO A 8 9.49 -16.85 -7.78
CA PRO A 8 10.40 -16.56 -6.70
C PRO A 8 9.94 -17.23 -5.40
N HIS A 9 10.86 -17.94 -4.76
CA HIS A 9 10.75 -18.47 -3.42
C HIS A 9 11.73 -17.76 -2.46
N LYS A 10 11.57 -17.97 -1.15
CA LYS A 10 12.41 -17.33 -0.13
C LYS A 10 13.92 -17.54 -0.33
N SER A 11 14.33 -18.76 -0.69
CA SER A 11 15.73 -19.14 -0.82
C SER A 11 16.15 -19.51 -2.23
N THR A 12 15.22 -19.70 -3.15
CA THR A 12 15.49 -20.12 -4.53
C THR A 12 14.55 -19.39 -5.48
N HIS A 13 14.98 -19.23 -6.73
CA HIS A 13 14.12 -18.78 -7.81
C HIS A 13 14.23 -19.73 -8.98
N THR A 14 13.12 -19.98 -9.66
CA THR A 14 13.09 -20.74 -10.90
C THR A 14 12.71 -19.84 -12.05
N ALA A 15 13.56 -19.73 -13.04
CA ALA A 15 13.31 -19.00 -14.27
C ALA A 15 13.03 -19.97 -15.42
N THR A 16 12.03 -19.67 -16.25
CA THR A 16 11.70 -20.44 -17.45
C THR A 16 11.51 -19.49 -18.62
N ALA A 17 12.31 -19.67 -19.66
CA ALA A 17 12.20 -18.93 -20.91
C ALA A 17 11.12 -19.55 -21.79
N VAL A 18 10.18 -18.74 -22.26
CA VAL A 18 9.02 -19.17 -23.08
C VAL A 18 8.99 -18.36 -24.37
N ASP A 19 8.83 -19.05 -25.48
CA ASP A 19 8.52 -18.43 -26.77
C ASP A 19 7.03 -18.06 -26.79
N PRO A 20 6.67 -16.78 -26.82
CA PRO A 20 5.27 -16.34 -26.78
C PRO A 20 4.46 -16.73 -28.03
N ALA A 21 5.13 -16.98 -29.16
CA ALA A 21 4.45 -17.37 -30.40
C ALA A 21 3.93 -18.81 -30.37
N THR A 22 4.68 -19.70 -29.70
CA THR A 22 4.35 -21.15 -29.61
C THR A 22 3.90 -21.55 -28.21
N ASN A 23 4.06 -20.67 -27.23
CA ASN A 23 3.92 -20.95 -25.79
C ASN A 23 4.78 -22.17 -25.34
N SER A 24 5.93 -22.35 -25.99
CA SER A 24 6.84 -23.44 -25.71
C SER A 24 7.95 -22.99 -24.78
N ASP A 25 8.27 -23.83 -23.80
CA ASP A 25 9.41 -23.69 -22.92
C ASP A 25 10.70 -24.00 -23.70
N VAL A 26 11.58 -23.00 -23.82
CA VAL A 26 12.88 -23.10 -24.54
C VAL A 26 14.08 -23.23 -23.60
N GLY A 27 13.85 -23.18 -22.28
CA GLY A 27 14.90 -23.39 -21.29
C GLY A 27 14.43 -23.05 -19.89
N SER A 28 15.01 -23.69 -18.89
CA SER A 28 14.72 -23.38 -17.48
C SER A 28 15.99 -23.47 -16.64
N LEU A 29 16.08 -22.59 -15.65
CA LEU A 29 17.19 -22.52 -14.71
C LEU A 29 16.65 -22.28 -13.30
N ARG A 30 17.09 -23.11 -12.36
CA ARG A 30 16.89 -22.88 -10.93
C ARG A 30 18.17 -22.30 -10.33
N ILE A 31 18.00 -21.27 -9.51
CA ILE A 31 19.08 -20.57 -8.83
C ILE A 31 18.75 -20.41 -7.35
N GLU A 32 19.77 -20.22 -6.52
CA GLU A 32 19.59 -19.72 -5.17
C GLU A 32 19.37 -18.20 -5.18
N ALA A 33 18.67 -17.68 -4.15
CA ALA A 33 18.41 -16.25 -3.99
C ALA A 33 19.67 -15.53 -3.47
N SER A 34 20.72 -15.46 -4.31
CA SER A 34 21.99 -14.79 -4.02
C SER A 34 22.49 -13.96 -5.19
N LEU A 35 23.29 -12.91 -4.91
CA LEU A 35 23.85 -12.05 -5.98
C LEU A 35 24.77 -12.82 -6.94
N ALA A 36 25.46 -13.85 -6.48
CA ALA A 36 26.28 -14.69 -7.34
C ALA A 36 25.41 -15.44 -8.34
N GLU A 37 24.34 -16.05 -7.88
CA GLU A 37 23.39 -16.79 -8.71
C GLU A 37 22.55 -15.87 -9.62
N TYR A 38 22.27 -14.63 -9.21
CA TYR A 38 21.65 -13.64 -10.10
C TYR A 38 22.55 -13.30 -11.30
N ARG A 39 23.87 -13.21 -11.09
CA ARG A 39 24.82 -13.07 -12.21
C ARG A 39 24.81 -14.28 -13.13
N ARG A 40 24.70 -15.49 -12.58
CA ARG A 40 24.55 -16.72 -13.37
C ARG A 40 23.25 -16.72 -14.17
N LEU A 41 22.16 -16.24 -13.59
CA LEU A 41 20.87 -16.09 -14.27
C LEU A 41 20.97 -15.14 -15.48
N ILE A 42 21.64 -14.00 -15.35
CA ILE A 42 21.86 -13.07 -16.48
C ILE A 42 22.75 -13.70 -17.55
N VAL A 43 23.79 -14.44 -17.17
CA VAL A 43 24.63 -15.16 -18.14
C VAL A 43 23.79 -16.16 -18.94
N TRP A 44 22.94 -16.94 -18.29
CA TRP A 44 22.00 -17.85 -18.93
C TRP A 44 21.04 -17.14 -19.87
N ALA A 45 20.50 -15.99 -19.44
CA ALA A 45 19.55 -15.22 -20.21
C ALA A 45 20.15 -14.56 -21.47
N LYS A 46 21.49 -14.46 -21.60
CA LYS A 46 22.17 -13.96 -22.81
C LYS A 46 21.89 -14.79 -24.07
N ALA A 47 21.43 -16.04 -23.92
CA ALA A 47 20.93 -16.82 -25.02
C ALA A 47 19.79 -16.18 -25.80
N TRP A 48 19.07 -15.24 -25.15
CA TRP A 48 17.96 -14.50 -25.74
C TRP A 48 18.21 -12.98 -25.57
N PRO A 49 18.85 -12.33 -26.54
CA PRO A 49 19.16 -10.89 -26.47
C PRO A 49 17.91 -10.01 -26.33
N GLU A 50 16.83 -10.36 -27.06
CA GLU A 50 15.53 -9.69 -26.96
C GLU A 50 14.64 -10.45 -25.99
N ARG A 51 14.56 -9.95 -24.75
CA ARG A 51 13.83 -10.60 -23.66
C ARG A 51 13.06 -9.61 -22.78
N THR A 52 12.05 -10.11 -22.12
CA THR A 52 11.31 -9.42 -21.04
C THR A 52 11.19 -10.40 -19.87
N TRP A 53 11.33 -9.90 -18.65
CA TRP A 53 11.17 -10.67 -17.43
C TRP A 53 9.75 -10.56 -16.90
N ALA A 54 9.13 -11.66 -16.54
CA ALA A 54 7.79 -11.75 -15.96
C ALA A 54 7.91 -12.41 -14.58
N ILE A 55 7.95 -11.61 -13.51
CA ILE A 55 8.18 -12.10 -12.16
C ILE A 55 6.85 -12.20 -11.42
N GLU A 56 6.53 -13.40 -10.92
CA GLU A 56 5.35 -13.57 -10.09
C GLU A 56 5.53 -12.82 -8.77
N ASN A 57 4.55 -11.94 -8.46
CA ASN A 57 4.59 -11.10 -7.25
C ASN A 57 5.92 -10.36 -7.07
N ALA A 58 6.28 -9.57 -8.07
CA ALA A 58 7.51 -8.78 -8.09
C ALA A 58 7.62 -7.78 -6.92
N ASP A 59 6.51 -7.36 -6.31
CA ASP A 59 6.49 -6.54 -5.09
C ASP A 59 6.66 -7.37 -3.79
N GLY A 60 6.71 -8.69 -3.89
CA GLY A 60 6.84 -9.60 -2.75
C GLY A 60 8.17 -10.37 -2.75
N LEU A 61 8.11 -11.69 -2.88
CA LEU A 61 9.32 -12.54 -2.88
C LEU A 61 10.25 -12.26 -4.05
N GLY A 62 9.73 -11.76 -5.17
CA GLY A 62 10.50 -11.36 -6.36
C GLY A 62 11.15 -9.99 -6.28
N HIS A 63 10.86 -9.18 -5.24
CA HIS A 63 11.20 -7.75 -5.19
C HIS A 63 12.71 -7.47 -5.37
N HIS A 64 13.54 -8.14 -4.61
CA HIS A 64 14.99 -7.95 -4.69
C HIS A 64 15.56 -8.31 -6.09
N LEU A 65 15.09 -9.42 -6.68
CA LEU A 65 15.50 -9.81 -8.03
C LEU A 65 15.00 -8.80 -9.07
N ALA A 66 13.75 -8.34 -8.94
CA ALA A 66 13.16 -7.37 -9.86
C ALA A 66 13.95 -6.05 -9.89
N LEU A 67 14.28 -5.48 -8.72
CA LEU A 67 15.08 -4.26 -8.63
C LEU A 67 16.51 -4.46 -9.13
N TRP A 68 17.10 -5.62 -8.85
CA TRP A 68 18.43 -5.95 -9.35
C TRP A 68 18.48 -6.05 -10.87
N LEU A 69 17.46 -6.66 -11.50
CA LEU A 69 17.33 -6.73 -12.97
C LEU A 69 17.11 -5.33 -13.56
N LEU A 70 16.25 -4.51 -12.96
CA LEU A 70 16.05 -3.12 -13.38
C LEU A 70 17.35 -2.30 -13.36
N ALA A 71 18.18 -2.48 -12.33
CA ALA A 71 19.48 -1.81 -12.23
C ALA A 71 20.46 -2.20 -13.36
N LEU A 72 20.22 -3.34 -14.04
CA LEU A 72 20.97 -3.77 -15.22
C LEU A 72 20.32 -3.32 -16.54
N GLY A 73 19.23 -2.55 -16.48
CA GLY A 73 18.49 -2.08 -17.67
C GLY A 73 17.52 -3.11 -18.26
N GLU A 74 17.23 -4.19 -17.54
CA GLU A 74 16.27 -5.21 -17.98
C GLU A 74 14.83 -4.71 -17.83
N VAL A 75 13.94 -5.14 -18.71
CA VAL A 75 12.50 -4.88 -18.62
C VAL A 75 11.87 -5.96 -17.74
N VAL A 76 11.20 -5.55 -16.67
CA VAL A 76 10.58 -6.44 -15.69
C VAL A 76 9.09 -6.13 -15.55
N LEU A 77 8.27 -7.17 -15.63
CA LEU A 77 6.82 -7.15 -15.44
C LEU A 77 6.45 -7.83 -14.13
N ASP A 78 5.52 -7.22 -13.40
CA ASP A 78 4.92 -7.80 -12.19
C ASP A 78 3.68 -8.62 -12.57
N ILE A 79 3.70 -9.90 -12.23
CA ILE A 79 2.64 -10.85 -12.56
C ILE A 79 1.89 -11.24 -11.28
N PRO A 80 0.57 -10.98 -11.22
CA PRO A 80 -0.23 -11.37 -10.07
C PRO A 80 -0.31 -12.90 -9.90
N THR A 81 -0.12 -13.39 -8.67
CA THR A 81 -0.22 -14.83 -8.33
C THR A 81 -1.58 -15.44 -8.70
N THR A 82 -2.65 -14.64 -8.68
CA THR A 82 -3.98 -15.10 -9.12
C THR A 82 -4.08 -15.35 -10.61
N ALA A 83 -3.30 -14.63 -11.43
CA ALA A 83 -3.26 -14.81 -12.88
C ALA A 83 -2.47 -16.07 -13.26
N THR A 84 -1.30 -16.28 -12.65
CA THR A 84 -0.50 -17.49 -12.83
C THR A 84 -1.26 -18.76 -12.41
N ALA A 85 -1.97 -18.70 -11.28
CA ALA A 85 -2.81 -19.80 -10.82
C ALA A 85 -3.89 -20.17 -11.86
N ARG A 86 -4.57 -19.18 -12.48
CA ARG A 86 -5.59 -19.44 -13.51
C ARG A 86 -5.00 -20.04 -14.78
N VAL A 87 -3.88 -19.53 -15.27
CA VAL A 87 -3.20 -20.06 -16.45
C VAL A 87 -2.77 -21.52 -16.22
N ARG A 88 -2.26 -21.81 -15.03
CA ARG A 88 -1.91 -23.19 -14.64
C ARG A 88 -3.11 -24.14 -14.62
N GLU A 89 -4.26 -23.71 -14.12
CA GLU A 89 -5.50 -24.51 -14.13
C GLU A 89 -6.00 -24.83 -15.53
N LEU A 90 -5.79 -23.92 -16.49
CA LEU A 90 -6.18 -24.08 -17.88
C LEU A 90 -5.19 -24.93 -18.69
N SER A 91 -3.96 -25.09 -18.22
CA SER A 91 -2.94 -25.88 -18.92
C SER A 91 -3.21 -27.39 -18.80
N ARG A 92 -2.91 -28.14 -19.87
CA ARG A 92 -3.03 -29.62 -19.88
C ARG A 92 -2.15 -30.22 -18.79
N GLY A 93 -2.75 -30.82 -17.77
CA GLY A 93 -2.04 -31.39 -16.62
C GLY A 93 -2.05 -30.52 -15.36
N GLY A 94 -2.95 -29.57 -15.24
CA GLY A 94 -3.08 -28.53 -14.22
C GLY A 94 -3.06 -28.93 -12.72
N ARG A 95 -2.93 -30.21 -12.40
CA ARG A 95 -2.72 -30.72 -11.03
C ARG A 95 -1.25 -30.94 -10.67
N ARG A 96 -0.31 -30.81 -11.61
CA ARG A 96 1.11 -30.93 -11.33
C ARG A 96 1.69 -29.57 -10.98
N LYS A 97 1.93 -29.31 -9.71
CA LYS A 97 2.66 -28.14 -9.23
C LYS A 97 4.16 -28.43 -9.33
N ASN A 98 4.86 -27.58 -10.10
CA ASN A 98 6.32 -27.63 -10.26
C ASN A 98 6.78 -26.20 -10.53
N ASP A 99 7.82 -25.74 -9.86
CA ASP A 99 8.39 -24.39 -9.96
C ASP A 99 8.65 -23.96 -11.42
N ARG A 100 9.06 -24.89 -12.30
CA ARG A 100 9.24 -24.64 -13.74
C ARG A 100 7.93 -24.32 -14.44
N ILE A 101 6.84 -25.02 -14.11
CA ILE A 101 5.50 -24.77 -14.65
C ILE A 101 4.96 -23.44 -14.13
N ASP A 102 5.19 -23.12 -12.87
CA ASP A 102 4.76 -21.87 -12.26
C ASP A 102 5.50 -20.68 -12.88
N ALA A 103 6.81 -20.79 -13.12
CA ALA A 103 7.58 -19.80 -13.85
C ALA A 103 7.12 -19.66 -15.32
N ALA A 104 6.86 -20.77 -16.04
CA ALA A 104 6.32 -20.73 -17.39
C ALA A 104 4.93 -20.06 -17.43
N ALA A 105 4.07 -20.32 -16.42
CA ALA A 105 2.78 -19.67 -16.32
C ALA A 105 2.90 -18.15 -16.17
N ALA A 106 3.88 -17.63 -15.41
CA ALA A 106 4.14 -16.20 -15.32
C ALA A 106 4.52 -15.60 -16.69
N ALA A 107 5.38 -16.29 -17.46
CA ALA A 107 5.72 -15.86 -18.82
C ALA A 107 4.49 -15.87 -19.76
N SER A 108 3.68 -16.92 -19.69
CA SER A 108 2.45 -17.03 -20.49
C SER A 108 1.42 -15.92 -20.16
N VAL A 109 1.27 -15.59 -18.88
CA VAL A 109 0.41 -14.45 -18.47
C VAL A 109 0.91 -13.15 -19.09
N ALA A 110 2.21 -12.86 -19.00
CA ALA A 110 2.80 -11.66 -19.58
C ALA A 110 2.62 -11.58 -21.10
N ALA A 111 2.74 -12.71 -21.78
CA ALA A 111 2.58 -12.79 -23.24
C ALA A 111 1.13 -12.60 -23.69
N LEU A 112 0.16 -13.14 -22.93
CA LEU A 112 -1.25 -13.17 -23.32
C LEU A 112 -2.04 -11.92 -22.91
N GLN A 113 -1.72 -11.31 -21.75
CA GLN A 113 -2.52 -10.23 -21.18
C GLN A 113 -2.12 -8.83 -21.66
N GLY A 114 -0.89 -8.64 -22.16
CA GLY A 114 -0.43 -7.38 -22.78
C GLY A 114 -0.47 -6.12 -21.88
N ASP A 115 -1.11 -6.21 -20.73
CA ASP A 115 -1.32 -5.13 -19.74
C ASP A 115 -0.64 -5.39 -18.39
N ALA A 116 0.31 -6.33 -18.36
CA ALA A 116 1.08 -6.62 -17.16
C ALA A 116 1.84 -5.37 -16.69
N ARG A 117 1.76 -5.07 -15.41
CA ARG A 117 2.37 -3.89 -14.82
C ARG A 117 3.89 -3.97 -14.92
N GLN A 118 4.50 -2.96 -15.59
CA GLN A 118 5.95 -2.83 -15.58
C GLN A 118 6.42 -2.41 -14.18
N VAL A 119 7.47 -3.06 -13.69
CA VAL A 119 8.16 -2.66 -12.47
C VAL A 119 9.05 -1.46 -12.78
N HIS A 120 9.04 -0.48 -11.90
CA HIS A 120 9.84 0.74 -12.02
C HIS A 120 10.81 0.86 -10.84
N PRO A 121 11.91 1.62 -10.98
CA PRO A 121 12.78 1.93 -9.85
C PRO A 121 12.00 2.56 -8.69
N GLU A 122 12.44 2.26 -7.46
CA GLU A 122 11.83 2.84 -6.27
C GLU A 122 11.98 4.37 -6.24
N THR A 123 10.98 5.02 -5.70
CA THR A 123 10.85 6.47 -5.60
C THR A 123 10.62 6.92 -4.16
N THR A 124 10.53 8.21 -3.93
CA THR A 124 10.10 8.76 -2.63
C THR A 124 8.73 8.22 -2.18
N SER A 125 7.83 7.88 -3.13
CA SER A 125 6.54 7.28 -2.81
C SER A 125 6.67 5.91 -2.15
N ASP A 126 7.65 5.10 -2.54
CA ASP A 126 7.92 3.79 -1.96
C ASP A 126 8.47 3.93 -0.53
N SER A 127 9.35 4.90 -0.30
CA SER A 127 9.82 5.26 1.04
C SER A 127 8.67 5.72 1.95
N LEU A 128 7.73 6.51 1.42
CA LEU A 128 6.52 6.94 2.14
C LEU A 128 5.60 5.76 2.44
N ALA A 129 5.48 4.77 1.53
CA ALA A 129 4.71 3.55 1.75
C ALA A 129 5.25 2.75 2.94
N LEU A 130 6.56 2.54 3.00
CA LEU A 130 7.25 1.85 4.10
C LEU A 130 7.04 2.56 5.45
N LEU A 131 7.13 3.90 5.47
CA LEU A 131 6.89 4.68 6.68
C LEU A 131 5.42 4.66 7.11
N ASP A 132 4.45 4.70 6.19
CA ASP A 132 3.03 4.58 6.51
C ASP A 132 2.70 3.19 7.06
N GLU A 133 3.23 2.13 6.47
CA GLU A 133 3.07 0.77 6.99
C GLU A 133 3.65 0.63 8.39
N ARG A 134 4.88 1.13 8.61
CA ARG A 134 5.47 1.14 9.96
C ARG A 134 4.60 1.88 10.96
N ARG A 135 4.04 3.02 10.57
CA ARG A 135 3.13 3.81 11.40
C ARG A 135 1.86 3.06 11.76
N VAL A 136 1.26 2.37 10.79
CA VAL A 136 0.05 1.53 11.03
C VAL A 136 0.37 0.45 12.06
N ASN A 137 1.48 -0.26 11.91
CA ASN A 137 1.92 -1.30 12.82
C ASN A 137 2.18 -0.77 14.24
N LEU A 138 2.86 0.37 14.37
CA LEU A 138 3.07 1.05 15.66
C LEU A 138 1.76 1.45 16.32
N SER A 139 0.81 2.00 15.56
CA SER A 139 -0.50 2.41 16.07
C SER A 139 -1.32 1.21 16.56
N HIS A 140 -1.29 0.09 15.84
CA HIS A 140 -1.95 -1.14 16.26
C HIS A 140 -1.33 -1.73 17.53
N SER A 141 0.01 -1.76 17.62
CA SER A 141 0.72 -2.23 18.81
C SER A 141 0.38 -1.36 20.02
N ARG A 142 0.44 -0.04 19.86
CA ARG A 142 0.05 0.92 20.89
C ARG A 142 -1.39 0.69 21.38
N THR A 143 -2.33 0.55 20.45
CA THR A 143 -3.74 0.31 20.81
C THR A 143 -3.93 -0.99 21.57
N ARG A 144 -3.24 -2.06 21.16
CA ARG A 144 -3.25 -3.35 21.87
C ARG A 144 -2.72 -3.20 23.30
N THR A 145 -1.60 -2.51 23.46
CA THR A 145 -0.99 -2.27 24.79
C THR A 145 -1.89 -1.43 25.69
N VAL A 146 -2.55 -0.39 25.15
CA VAL A 146 -3.53 0.41 25.88
C VAL A 146 -4.72 -0.45 26.34
N ASN A 147 -5.22 -1.34 25.50
CA ASN A 147 -6.33 -2.23 25.85
C ASN A 147 -5.94 -3.23 26.95
N GLN A 148 -4.70 -3.76 26.91
CA GLN A 148 -4.17 -4.62 27.99
C GLN A 148 -4.07 -3.85 29.29
N LEU A 149 -3.58 -2.61 29.26
CA LEU A 149 -3.48 -1.76 30.45
C LEU A 149 -4.87 -1.44 31.03
N HIS A 150 -5.87 -1.18 30.18
CA HIS A 150 -7.27 -1.03 30.63
C HIS A 150 -7.79 -2.28 31.33
N ALA A 151 -7.43 -3.47 30.86
CA ALA A 151 -7.83 -4.73 31.50
C ALA A 151 -7.23 -4.84 32.91
N LEU A 152 -5.92 -4.60 33.06
CA LEU A 152 -5.26 -4.62 34.38
C LEU A 152 -5.84 -3.58 35.34
N PHE A 153 -6.14 -2.38 34.85
CA PHE A 153 -6.70 -1.32 35.71
C PHE A 153 -8.10 -1.65 36.22
N ARG A 154 -8.92 -2.38 35.45
CA ARG A 154 -10.22 -2.87 35.92
C ARG A 154 -10.09 -3.87 37.05
N GLU A 155 -9.00 -4.63 37.11
CA GLU A 155 -8.73 -5.57 38.20
C GLU A 155 -8.10 -4.89 39.43
N LEU A 156 -7.38 -3.78 39.23
CA LEU A 156 -6.68 -3.06 40.30
C LEU A 156 -7.55 -2.02 41.00
N MET A 157 -8.45 -1.38 40.26
CA MET A 157 -9.18 -0.18 40.71
C MET A 157 -10.68 -0.28 40.42
N ALA A 158 -11.49 0.10 41.40
CA ALA A 158 -12.92 0.23 41.20
C ALA A 158 -13.19 1.27 40.10
N GLY A 159 -13.97 0.90 39.07
CA GLY A 159 -14.24 1.74 37.94
C GLY A 159 -13.15 1.74 36.86
N GLY A 160 -11.99 1.13 37.09
CA GLY A 160 -10.91 1.03 36.11
C GLY A 160 -10.23 2.39 35.80
N ALA A 161 -9.67 2.50 34.60
CA ALA A 161 -8.98 3.71 34.13
C ALA A 161 -9.90 4.62 33.30
N PRO A 162 -9.57 5.93 33.18
CA PRO A 162 -10.26 6.86 32.26
C PRO A 162 -10.26 6.36 30.82
N THR A 163 -11.31 6.69 30.07
CA THR A 163 -11.47 6.24 28.66
C THR A 163 -10.34 6.70 27.74
N SER A 164 -9.74 7.85 27.96
CA SER A 164 -8.62 8.41 27.19
C SER A 164 -7.28 8.14 27.90
N LEU A 165 -6.87 6.87 27.97
CA LEU A 165 -5.68 6.50 28.69
C LEU A 165 -4.41 6.87 27.92
N THR A 166 -3.58 7.72 28.54
CA THR A 166 -2.23 8.07 28.09
C THR A 166 -1.20 7.48 29.07
N SER A 167 0.06 7.41 28.67
CA SER A 167 1.12 6.99 29.59
C SER A 167 1.21 7.90 30.84
N THR A 168 0.93 9.19 30.70
CA THR A 168 0.93 10.16 31.80
C THR A 168 -0.24 9.93 32.75
N SER A 169 -1.49 9.83 32.23
CA SER A 169 -2.67 9.58 33.05
C SER A 169 -2.63 8.20 33.72
N ALA A 170 -2.09 7.18 33.03
CA ALA A 170 -1.90 5.87 33.60
C ALA A 170 -0.88 5.87 34.75
N THR A 171 0.25 6.58 34.59
CA THR A 171 1.24 6.75 35.67
C THR A 171 0.62 7.45 36.88
N ALA A 172 -0.18 8.49 36.64
CA ALA A 172 -0.84 9.21 37.72
C ALA A 172 -1.86 8.32 38.47
N ALA A 173 -2.62 7.49 37.77
CA ALA A 173 -3.56 6.54 38.38
C ALA A 173 -2.85 5.51 39.26
N LEU A 174 -1.68 5.00 38.86
CA LEU A 174 -0.92 4.05 39.68
C LEU A 174 -0.28 4.66 40.92
N ARG A 175 0.01 5.96 40.97
CA ARG A 175 0.66 6.58 42.14
C ARG A 175 -0.16 6.45 43.42
N GLY A 176 -1.49 6.46 43.33
CA GLY A 176 -2.40 6.32 44.47
C GLY A 176 -2.68 4.90 44.88
N PHE A 177 -2.30 3.91 44.06
CA PHE A 177 -2.60 2.51 44.33
C PHE A 177 -1.56 1.86 45.25
N ARG A 178 -2.04 1.10 46.25
CA ARG A 178 -1.20 0.34 47.15
C ARG A 178 -1.57 -1.14 47.04
N PRO A 179 -0.66 -1.98 46.47
CA PRO A 179 -0.92 -3.40 46.28
C PRO A 179 -1.04 -4.11 47.65
N ARG A 180 -2.11 -4.86 47.85
CA ARG A 180 -2.38 -5.58 49.11
C ARG A 180 -1.99 -7.04 49.04
N THR A 181 -2.06 -7.64 47.86
CA THR A 181 -1.81 -9.07 47.62
C THR A 181 -0.58 -9.30 46.73
N GLY A 182 -0.09 -10.54 46.66
CA GLY A 182 0.95 -10.92 45.69
C GLY A 182 0.54 -10.67 44.26
N PRO A 183 -0.65 -11.13 43.81
CA PRO A 183 -1.16 -10.83 42.47
C PRO A 183 -1.27 -9.35 42.16
N ASP A 184 -1.66 -8.49 43.12
CA ASP A 184 -1.71 -7.05 42.89
C ASP A 184 -0.34 -6.45 42.62
N ARG A 185 0.72 -6.94 43.30
CA ARG A 185 2.10 -6.50 43.02
C ARG A 185 2.49 -6.82 41.61
N VAL A 186 2.22 -8.03 41.13
CA VAL A 186 2.49 -8.44 39.74
C VAL A 186 1.71 -7.60 38.74
N ARG A 187 0.41 -7.34 38.98
CA ARG A 187 -0.40 -6.48 38.10
C ARG A 187 0.16 -5.05 38.00
N VAL A 188 0.65 -4.50 39.10
CA VAL A 188 1.27 -3.16 39.13
C VAL A 188 2.60 -3.16 38.34
N GLU A 189 3.41 -4.22 38.46
CA GLU A 189 4.64 -4.36 37.68
C GLU A 189 4.34 -4.43 36.19
N LEU A 190 3.42 -5.29 35.74
CA LEU A 190 2.99 -5.41 34.38
C LEU A 190 2.39 -4.09 33.85
N ALA A 191 1.60 -3.38 34.67
CA ALA A 191 1.06 -2.08 34.29
C ALA A 191 2.16 -1.04 34.04
N LYS A 192 3.24 -1.04 34.85
CA LYS A 192 4.40 -0.16 34.64
C LYS A 192 5.14 -0.49 33.33
N GLU A 193 5.32 -1.76 33.01
CA GLU A 193 5.92 -2.21 31.74
C GLU A 193 5.07 -1.75 30.53
N LEU A 194 3.75 -1.97 30.58
CA LEU A 194 2.85 -1.52 29.51
C LEU A 194 2.85 0.01 29.35
N ILE A 195 2.96 0.76 30.45
CA ILE A 195 3.10 2.24 30.39
C ILE A 195 4.41 2.63 29.71
N ALA A 196 5.51 1.94 30.00
CA ALA A 196 6.79 2.18 29.34
C ALA A 196 6.71 1.87 27.83
N ASP A 197 6.05 0.78 27.46
CA ASP A 197 5.79 0.43 26.07
C ASP A 197 4.95 1.49 25.35
N ILE A 198 3.90 2.01 25.96
CA ILE A 198 3.09 3.10 25.37
C ILE A 198 3.97 4.32 25.11
N ARG A 199 4.83 4.73 26.04
CA ARG A 199 5.77 5.85 25.84
C ARG A 199 6.69 5.61 24.65
N ARG A 200 7.28 4.42 24.58
CA ARG A 200 8.15 4.02 23.46
C ARG A 200 7.42 4.08 22.13
N PHE A 201 6.17 3.61 22.06
CA PHE A 201 5.36 3.75 20.83
C PHE A 201 5.04 5.19 20.48
N ASP A 202 4.74 6.05 21.46
CA ASP A 202 4.48 7.47 21.25
C ASP A 202 5.72 8.18 20.69
N GLU A 203 6.92 7.89 21.19
CA GLU A 203 8.20 8.41 20.70
C GLU A 203 8.47 7.92 19.26
N GLN A 204 8.27 6.63 18.98
CA GLN A 204 8.46 6.05 17.64
C GLN A 204 7.48 6.64 16.64
N LEU A 205 6.21 6.85 17.01
CA LEU A 205 5.20 7.50 16.18
C LEU A 205 5.57 8.96 15.87
N LYS A 206 6.12 9.69 16.84
CA LYS A 206 6.61 11.05 16.64
C LYS A 206 7.81 11.09 15.71
N ALA A 207 8.79 10.22 15.89
CA ALA A 207 9.96 10.11 15.03
C ALA A 207 9.57 9.69 13.58
N ASN A 208 8.63 8.76 13.45
CA ASN A 208 8.09 8.37 12.14
C ASN A 208 7.40 9.54 11.43
N ALA A 209 6.61 10.34 12.16
CA ALA A 209 5.96 11.52 11.59
C ALA A 209 6.96 12.58 11.11
N ALA A 210 8.07 12.76 11.82
CA ALA A 210 9.15 13.66 11.40
C ALA A 210 9.83 13.19 10.10
N LYS A 211 10.11 11.89 9.97
CA LYS A 211 10.67 11.31 8.73
C LYS A 211 9.70 11.48 7.55
N ILE A 212 8.42 11.24 7.76
CA ILE A 212 7.39 11.47 6.74
C ILE A 212 7.37 12.93 6.30
N ALA A 213 7.46 13.89 7.22
CA ALA A 213 7.45 15.32 6.89
C ALA A 213 8.63 15.68 5.97
N VAL A 214 9.84 15.22 6.28
CA VAL A 214 11.05 15.44 5.45
C VAL A 214 10.84 14.90 4.03
N LEU A 215 10.41 13.65 3.89
CA LEU A 215 10.20 13.05 2.55
C LEU A 215 9.08 13.75 1.77
N LEU A 216 8.04 14.26 2.44
CA LEU A 216 6.99 15.04 1.77
C LEU A 216 7.49 16.40 1.29
N ASP A 217 8.40 17.04 2.04
CA ASP A 217 9.04 18.30 1.63
C ASP A 217 9.95 18.07 0.42
N GLU A 218 10.75 16.98 0.42
CA GLU A 218 11.57 16.56 -0.72
C GLU A 218 10.71 16.22 -1.96
N HIS A 219 9.58 15.54 -1.77
CA HIS A 219 8.64 15.20 -2.85
C HIS A 219 7.96 16.44 -3.45
N GLY A 220 7.82 17.52 -2.69
CA GLY A 220 7.21 18.78 -3.12
C GLY A 220 5.71 18.66 -3.46
N THR A 221 4.98 17.74 -2.84
CA THR A 221 3.56 17.52 -3.11
C THR A 221 2.68 18.65 -2.60
N ARG A 222 1.65 19.02 -3.38
CA ARG A 222 0.59 19.97 -3.01
C ARG A 222 -0.60 19.31 -2.30
N LEU A 223 -0.56 18.01 -2.06
CA LEU A 223 -1.65 17.33 -1.33
C LEU A 223 -1.92 17.93 0.03
N ARG A 224 -0.89 18.49 0.71
CA ARG A 224 -1.02 19.13 2.03
C ARG A 224 -1.76 20.48 2.00
N GLU A 225 -1.98 21.07 0.83
CA GLU A 225 -2.78 22.30 0.66
C GLU A 225 -4.28 22.01 0.71
N ILE A 226 -4.67 20.72 0.67
CA ILE A 226 -6.07 20.32 0.71
C ILE A 226 -6.53 20.24 2.17
N ASP A 227 -7.65 20.87 2.49
CA ASP A 227 -8.29 20.78 3.79
C ASP A 227 -8.42 19.32 4.25
N GLY A 228 -7.92 19.06 5.45
CA GLY A 228 -7.97 17.72 6.05
C GLY A 228 -6.88 16.74 5.60
N VAL A 229 -5.93 17.16 4.74
CA VAL A 229 -4.78 16.35 4.34
C VAL A 229 -3.54 16.76 5.13
N GLY A 230 -3.33 16.14 6.27
CA GLY A 230 -2.08 16.27 7.02
C GLY A 230 -0.97 15.35 6.48
N PRO A 231 0.28 15.45 7.03
CA PRO A 231 1.42 14.69 6.53
C PRO A 231 1.20 13.18 6.45
N VAL A 232 0.55 12.59 7.44
CA VAL A 232 0.27 11.14 7.50
C VAL A 232 -0.67 10.70 6.37
N LEU A 233 -1.72 11.49 6.10
CA LEU A 233 -2.67 11.17 5.03
C LEU A 233 -2.05 11.40 3.65
N ALA A 234 -1.22 12.44 3.49
CA ALA A 234 -0.46 12.68 2.27
C ALA A 234 0.51 11.52 1.97
N ALA A 235 1.27 11.07 2.98
CA ALA A 235 2.17 9.91 2.85
C ALA A 235 1.42 8.65 2.45
N ARG A 236 0.26 8.37 3.06
CA ARG A 236 -0.59 7.23 2.72
C ARG A 236 -1.13 7.32 1.29
N LEU A 237 -1.60 8.50 0.89
CA LEU A 237 -2.08 8.72 -0.47
C LEU A 237 -0.98 8.45 -1.50
N LEU A 238 0.20 9.04 -1.34
CA LEU A 238 1.33 8.87 -2.25
C LEU A 238 1.86 7.45 -2.24
N GLY A 239 2.17 6.91 -1.05
CA GLY A 239 2.79 5.61 -0.92
C GLY A 239 1.93 4.47 -1.45
N ARG A 240 0.60 4.54 -1.27
CA ARG A 240 -0.29 3.50 -1.77
C ARG A 240 -0.74 3.71 -3.21
N THR A 241 -0.65 4.95 -3.71
CA THR A 241 -0.92 5.25 -5.11
C THR A 241 0.28 4.86 -5.98
N GLY A 242 1.51 5.03 -5.49
CA GLY A 242 2.71 4.94 -6.32
C GLY A 242 2.67 5.99 -7.43
N SER A 243 2.98 5.62 -8.67
CA SER A 243 2.82 6.51 -9.82
C SER A 243 1.33 6.73 -10.13
N PRO A 244 0.82 7.97 -10.04
CA PRO A 244 -0.58 8.26 -10.35
C PRO A 244 -0.90 8.12 -11.84
N SER A 245 0.08 8.23 -12.74
CA SER A 245 -0.07 8.05 -14.18
C SER A 245 -0.37 6.60 -14.60
N ARG A 246 -0.13 5.62 -13.74
CA ARG A 246 -0.55 4.22 -13.97
C ARG A 246 -2.06 4.06 -14.11
N PHE A 247 -2.84 5.03 -13.66
CA PHE A 247 -4.30 5.01 -13.79
C PHE A 247 -4.70 5.83 -15.02
N VAL A 248 -5.32 5.17 -15.98
CA VAL A 248 -5.76 5.79 -17.24
C VAL A 248 -6.78 6.91 -17.05
N SER A 249 -7.43 7.00 -15.90
CA SER A 249 -8.41 8.03 -15.58
C SER A 249 -8.70 8.17 -14.09
N ALA A 250 -9.29 9.30 -13.69
CA ALA A 250 -9.83 9.51 -12.35
C ALA A 250 -10.89 8.46 -11.95
N ALA A 251 -11.59 7.87 -12.93
CA ALA A 251 -12.54 6.80 -12.69
C ALA A 251 -11.83 5.49 -12.32
N ALA A 252 -10.73 5.15 -13.01
CA ALA A 252 -9.89 4.00 -12.70
C ALA A 252 -9.28 4.14 -11.27
N TYR A 253 -8.78 5.32 -10.92
CA TYR A 253 -8.28 5.59 -9.57
C TYR A 253 -9.38 5.46 -8.50
N ALA A 254 -10.59 5.93 -8.78
CA ALA A 254 -11.70 5.78 -7.83
C ALA A 254 -12.14 4.33 -7.65
N ASN A 255 -12.05 3.50 -8.68
CA ASN A 255 -12.25 2.05 -8.56
C ASN A 255 -11.17 1.43 -7.67
N TYR A 256 -9.91 1.78 -7.91
CA TYR A 256 -8.77 1.31 -7.12
C TYR A 256 -8.90 1.69 -5.64
N THR A 257 -9.34 2.92 -5.34
CA THR A 257 -9.57 3.38 -3.96
C THR A 257 -10.88 2.86 -3.35
N GLY A 258 -11.70 2.12 -4.09
CA GLY A 258 -13.01 1.64 -3.65
C GLY A 258 -14.02 2.76 -3.36
N THR A 259 -13.82 3.96 -3.94
CA THR A 259 -14.74 5.10 -3.79
C THR A 259 -15.75 5.21 -4.93
N ALA A 260 -15.52 4.49 -6.04
CA ALA A 260 -16.48 4.42 -7.13
C ALA A 260 -17.75 3.65 -6.71
N PRO A 261 -18.95 4.11 -7.13
CA PRO A 261 -20.16 3.35 -6.93
C PRO A 261 -20.12 2.09 -7.80
N VAL A 262 -20.40 0.93 -7.21
CA VAL A 262 -20.61 -0.31 -7.96
C VAL A 262 -22.11 -0.43 -8.26
N GLN A 263 -22.44 -0.43 -9.55
CA GLN A 263 -23.79 -0.64 -10.00
C GLN A 263 -24.14 -2.12 -9.86
N ILE A 264 -25.24 -2.41 -9.18
CA ILE A 264 -25.85 -3.72 -9.15
C ILE A 264 -27.19 -3.57 -9.86
N ALA A 265 -27.25 -4.14 -11.06
CA ALA A 265 -28.48 -4.24 -11.82
C ALA A 265 -29.03 -5.66 -11.65
N SER A 266 -30.29 -5.79 -11.21
CA SER A 266 -31.07 -6.99 -11.29
C SER A 266 -32.42 -6.61 -11.90
N ALA A 267 -32.70 -7.12 -13.09
CA ALA A 267 -33.92 -6.82 -13.85
C ALA A 267 -34.18 -5.28 -13.90
N ASP A 268 -35.28 -4.81 -13.32
CA ASP A 268 -35.72 -3.41 -13.39
C ASP A 268 -35.18 -2.50 -12.29
N SER A 269 -34.33 -2.97 -11.38
CA SER A 269 -33.77 -2.16 -10.30
C SER A 269 -32.26 -1.94 -10.43
N CYS A 270 -31.86 -0.67 -10.45
CA CYS A 270 -30.45 -0.27 -10.41
C CYS A 270 -30.11 0.30 -9.04
N GLN A 271 -29.32 -0.41 -8.26
CA GLN A 271 -28.81 0.04 -6.97
C GLN A 271 -27.29 0.20 -7.00
N HIS A 272 -26.79 1.21 -6.28
CA HIS A 272 -25.36 1.42 -6.15
C HIS A 272 -24.88 0.93 -4.78
N ARG A 273 -23.93 -0.01 -4.76
CA ARG A 273 -23.23 -0.48 -3.56
C ARG A 273 -21.84 0.13 -3.43
N LEU A 274 -21.31 0.11 -2.22
CA LEU A 274 -19.88 0.32 -1.99
C LEU A 274 -19.09 -0.84 -2.61
N SER A 275 -18.02 -0.52 -3.32
CA SER A 275 -17.03 -1.51 -3.73
C SER A 275 -16.44 -2.18 -2.49
N ARG A 276 -16.43 -3.51 -2.48
CA ARG A 276 -15.65 -4.32 -1.52
C ARG A 276 -14.23 -4.59 -2.04
N TYR A 277 -14.01 -4.29 -3.30
CA TYR A 277 -12.73 -4.37 -4.00
C TYR A 277 -12.08 -2.99 -3.97
N GLY A 278 -10.79 -2.93 -3.79
CA GLY A 278 -10.04 -1.69 -3.72
C GLY A 278 -9.21 -1.57 -2.45
N ASP A 279 -8.27 -0.64 -2.47
CA ASP A 279 -7.37 -0.40 -1.35
C ASP A 279 -8.12 0.19 -0.14
N ARG A 280 -8.20 -0.60 0.93
CA ARG A 280 -8.92 -0.23 2.16
C ARG A 280 -8.27 0.94 2.88
N GLN A 281 -6.94 1.07 2.80
CA GLN A 281 -6.20 2.15 3.47
C GLN A 281 -6.43 3.48 2.75
N LEU A 282 -6.43 3.48 1.41
CA LEU A 282 -6.81 4.66 0.62
C LEU A 282 -8.27 5.03 0.84
N ASN A 283 -9.18 4.04 0.86
CA ASN A 283 -10.59 4.29 1.16
C ASN A 283 -10.79 4.95 2.52
N SER A 284 -10.07 4.46 3.54
CA SER A 284 -10.08 5.00 4.90
C SER A 284 -9.49 6.42 4.95
N ALA A 285 -8.38 6.67 4.25
CA ALA A 285 -7.77 7.98 4.16
C ALA A 285 -8.73 9.01 3.55
N ILE A 286 -9.33 8.69 2.41
CA ILE A 286 -10.30 9.56 1.73
C ILE A 286 -11.56 9.76 2.60
N TYR A 287 -12.01 8.74 3.32
CA TYR A 287 -13.10 8.89 4.28
C TYR A 287 -12.74 9.85 5.42
N THR A 288 -11.54 9.74 5.97
CA THR A 288 -11.05 10.64 7.02
C THR A 288 -11.02 12.08 6.53
N ILE A 289 -10.49 12.35 5.34
CA ILE A 289 -10.47 13.67 4.71
C ILE A 289 -11.91 14.20 4.54
N ALA A 290 -12.82 13.37 4.01
CA ALA A 290 -14.22 13.74 3.84
C ALA A 290 -14.87 14.13 5.17
N MET A 291 -14.64 13.36 6.25
CA MET A 291 -15.20 13.64 7.57
C MET A 291 -14.62 14.90 8.21
N ILE A 292 -13.34 15.20 7.98
CA ILE A 292 -12.71 16.45 8.43
C ILE A 292 -13.36 17.62 7.69
N GLN A 293 -13.43 17.58 6.36
CA GLN A 293 -14.01 18.65 5.56
C GLN A 293 -15.50 18.90 5.88
N ILE A 294 -16.29 17.84 6.11
CA ILE A 294 -17.70 17.99 6.53
C ILE A 294 -17.81 18.76 7.86
N ARG A 295 -16.83 18.64 8.74
CA ARG A 295 -16.80 19.34 10.04
C ARG A 295 -16.19 20.73 9.97
N MET A 296 -15.44 21.04 8.91
CA MET A 296 -14.80 22.35 8.71
C MET A 296 -15.78 23.31 8.02
N PRO A 297 -16.26 24.37 8.69
CA PRO A 297 -17.05 25.41 8.05
C PRO A 297 -16.31 26.01 6.87
N ALA A 298 -17.01 26.29 5.77
CA ALA A 298 -16.48 26.88 4.54
C ALA A 298 -15.45 26.05 3.75
N SER A 299 -15.10 24.83 4.16
CA SER A 299 -14.30 23.96 3.31
C SER A 299 -15.06 23.59 2.03
N ALA A 300 -14.33 23.37 0.93
CA ALA A 300 -14.94 22.94 -0.34
C ALA A 300 -15.77 21.65 -0.20
N GLY A 301 -15.32 20.72 0.64
CA GLY A 301 -16.04 19.48 0.93
C GLY A 301 -17.33 19.72 1.73
N ARG A 302 -17.34 20.66 2.66
CA ARG A 302 -18.56 21.05 3.38
C ARG A 302 -19.60 21.65 2.44
N VAL A 303 -19.21 22.59 1.60
CA VAL A 303 -20.10 23.22 0.60
C VAL A 303 -20.70 22.15 -0.33
N TYR A 304 -19.86 21.22 -0.81
CA TYR A 304 -20.33 20.11 -1.65
C TYR A 304 -21.30 19.17 -0.92
N TYR A 305 -20.98 18.82 0.33
CA TYR A 305 -21.84 17.97 1.17
C TYR A 305 -23.20 18.61 1.41
N ASP A 306 -23.25 19.89 1.83
CA ASP A 306 -24.49 20.62 2.09
C ASP A 306 -25.35 20.77 0.84
N LYS A 307 -24.73 20.99 -0.34
CA LYS A 307 -25.41 20.95 -1.63
C LYS A 307 -26.12 19.61 -1.85
N LYS A 308 -25.45 18.47 -1.56
CA LYS A 308 -26.06 17.13 -1.71
C LYS A 308 -27.20 16.88 -0.73
N ILE A 309 -27.11 17.41 0.48
CA ILE A 309 -28.21 17.37 1.45
C ILE A 309 -29.40 18.20 0.95
N ALA A 310 -29.17 19.42 0.45
CA ALA A 310 -30.19 20.26 -0.12
C ALA A 310 -30.89 19.66 -1.35
N GLU A 311 -30.16 18.84 -2.13
CA GLU A 311 -30.72 18.01 -3.22
C GLU A 311 -31.58 16.83 -2.72
N GLY A 312 -31.86 16.71 -1.39
CA GLY A 312 -32.63 15.65 -0.79
C GLY A 312 -31.90 14.31 -0.62
N LYS A 313 -30.56 14.29 -0.74
CA LYS A 313 -29.78 13.07 -0.57
C LYS A 313 -29.53 12.77 0.92
N SER A 314 -29.53 11.48 1.27
CA SER A 314 -29.23 11.09 2.65
C SER A 314 -27.79 11.44 3.04
N PRO A 315 -27.46 11.64 4.33
CA PRO A 315 -26.10 11.92 4.81
C PRO A 315 -25.08 10.86 4.34
N ARG A 316 -25.46 9.59 4.31
CA ARG A 316 -24.60 8.50 3.81
C ARG A 316 -24.32 8.65 2.33
N TYR A 317 -25.31 9.01 1.54
CA TYR A 317 -25.13 9.25 0.10
C TYR A 317 -24.23 10.47 -0.14
N ALA A 318 -24.50 11.60 0.53
CA ALA A 318 -23.71 12.82 0.42
C ALA A 318 -22.22 12.59 0.75
N THR A 319 -21.93 11.82 1.83
CA THR A 319 -20.57 11.43 2.19
C THR A 319 -19.91 10.56 1.10
N ARG A 320 -20.64 9.60 0.51
CA ARG A 320 -20.11 8.78 -0.58
C ARG A 320 -19.81 9.59 -1.83
N ALA A 321 -20.69 10.50 -2.20
CA ALA A 321 -20.50 11.42 -3.32
C ALA A 321 -19.26 12.30 -3.10
N LEU A 322 -19.10 12.86 -1.90
CA LEU A 322 -17.90 13.62 -1.53
C LEU A 322 -16.62 12.78 -1.63
N LYS A 323 -16.62 11.57 -1.10
CA LYS A 323 -15.46 10.66 -1.22
C LYS A 323 -15.06 10.42 -2.68
N ARG A 324 -16.04 10.18 -3.55
CA ARG A 324 -15.80 9.99 -4.99
C ARG A 324 -15.21 11.25 -5.63
N HIS A 325 -15.73 12.42 -5.26
CA HIS A 325 -15.22 13.70 -5.73
C HIS A 325 -13.80 13.96 -5.25
N LEU A 326 -13.53 13.71 -3.95
CA LEU A 326 -12.19 13.82 -3.36
C LEU A 326 -11.19 12.88 -4.03
N ALA A 327 -11.53 11.63 -4.29
CA ALA A 327 -10.64 10.70 -4.99
C ALA A 327 -10.19 11.25 -6.34
N SER A 328 -11.11 11.81 -7.13
CA SER A 328 -10.80 12.42 -8.41
C SER A 328 -9.93 13.68 -8.28
N HIS A 329 -10.18 14.50 -7.24
CA HIS A 329 -9.42 15.71 -7.00
C HIS A 329 -7.99 15.40 -6.55
N LEU A 330 -7.81 14.50 -5.59
CA LEU A 330 -6.52 14.02 -5.10
C LEU A 330 -5.67 13.43 -6.24
N TRP A 331 -6.27 12.60 -7.08
CA TRP A 331 -5.57 12.01 -8.22
C TRP A 331 -5.08 13.07 -9.21
N ARG A 332 -5.90 14.08 -9.54
CA ARG A 332 -5.48 15.17 -10.45
C ARG A 332 -4.32 15.98 -9.88
N ILE A 333 -4.29 16.21 -8.57
CA ILE A 333 -3.15 16.89 -7.93
C ILE A 333 -1.90 16.04 -8.03
N MET A 334 -1.97 14.74 -7.74
CA MET A 334 -0.82 13.83 -7.84
C MET A 334 -0.29 13.76 -9.29
N ILE A 335 -1.16 13.70 -10.31
CA ILE A 335 -0.77 13.79 -11.73
C ILE A 335 -0.07 15.12 -12.03
N ALA A 336 -0.60 16.23 -11.53
CA ALA A 336 0.00 17.53 -11.77
C ALA A 336 1.36 17.69 -11.06
N ASP A 337 1.53 17.06 -9.88
CA ASP A 337 2.80 17.02 -9.17
C ASP A 337 3.82 16.13 -9.89
N GLU A 338 3.43 14.95 -10.40
CA GLU A 338 4.28 14.07 -11.22
C GLU A 338 4.75 14.77 -12.50
N ASN A 339 3.84 15.43 -13.22
CA ASN A 339 4.18 16.18 -14.43
C ASN A 339 5.11 17.38 -14.15
N ARG A 340 4.98 18.04 -12.99
CA ARG A 340 5.87 19.12 -12.59
C ARG A 340 7.27 18.58 -12.31
N ALA A 341 7.39 17.48 -11.57
CA ALA A 341 8.67 16.84 -11.29
C ALA A 341 9.40 16.38 -12.57
N ALA A 342 8.66 15.90 -13.57
CA ALA A 342 9.23 15.50 -14.87
C ALA A 342 9.78 16.67 -15.71
N ARG A 343 9.29 17.90 -15.51
CA ARG A 343 9.73 19.11 -16.25
C ARG A 343 10.99 19.75 -15.65
N THR A 344 11.23 19.60 -14.35
CA THR A 344 12.33 20.25 -13.63
C THR A 344 13.75 19.81 -14.07
N PRO A 345 14.02 18.60 -14.59
CA PRO A 345 15.37 18.21 -15.03
C PRO A 345 15.84 18.84 -16.35
N SER A 346 14.94 19.37 -17.18
CA SER A 346 15.30 19.85 -18.54
C SER A 346 15.75 21.32 -18.62
N GLU A 347 15.43 22.15 -17.64
CA GLU A 347 15.78 23.57 -17.67
C GLU A 347 17.18 23.87 -17.06
N VAL A 348 17.71 23.00 -16.20
CA VAL A 348 19.00 23.20 -15.55
C VAL A 348 20.20 22.90 -16.46
N VAL A 349 20.00 22.14 -17.55
CA VAL A 349 21.07 21.80 -18.51
C VAL A 349 21.19 22.85 -19.64
N ALA A 350 20.18 23.67 -19.85
CA ALA A 350 20.18 24.68 -20.92
C ALA A 350 20.88 25.99 -20.53
N ASP A 351 21.06 26.25 -19.24
CA ASP A 351 21.73 27.50 -18.74
C ASP A 351 23.23 27.30 -18.41
N ALA A 352 23.80 26.13 -18.69
CA ALA A 352 25.21 25.80 -18.46
C ALA A 352 26.01 25.53 -19.75
N SER A 353 25.49 26.03 -20.91
CA SER A 353 26.21 25.92 -22.20
C SER A 353 26.56 27.28 -22.75
#